data_cec65bc7cad278045dba694a71b9fd40
#
_entry.id   cec65bc7cad278045dba694a71b9fd40
#
_cell.length_a   1.000
_cell.length_b   1.000
_cell.length_c   1.000
_cell.angle_alpha   90.00
_cell.angle_beta   90.00
_cell.angle_gamma   90.00
#
_symmetry.space_group_name_H-M   'P 1'
#
loop_
_entity.id
_entity.type
_entity.pdbx_description
1 polymer ?
#
loop_
_entity_poly.entity_id
_entity_poly.type
_entity_poly.pdbx_seq_one_letter_code
_entity_poly.pdbx_strand_id
1 'polypeptide(L)'
;GHVDFTVEVERSMRVLDGAVMVYCAVGGVQPQSETVWRQANKYQVPRIAFVNKMDRTGANFLRVVDQLKTRLGANAVPLQLPIGAEENFTGVVDLIKMKAINWNEADQGMTFTYEDIPADMQAACEEWRQNLVDAAAEATEELMEKYLGGEELSEEEIKAGLRQRVLANEIILVTCGSAFKNKGVQAMLDAVVEYLPAPTDIPAIKGINPDETEGERHASDDEPFSSLAFKIATDPFVGNLTFFRVYSGVINSGDTVLNSVRQKRERFGRIVQMHANKREEIKEVRA
;
A
#
# COMPACT_ATOMS: atom_id res chain seq x y z
N GLY A 1 9.88 -9.67 -5.31
CA GLY A 1 9.88 -11.11 -5.29
C GLY A 1 10.92 -11.73 -6.19
N HIS A 2 11.30 -12.97 -5.93
CA HIS A 2 12.19 -13.73 -6.79
C HIS A 2 11.46 -14.16 -8.06
N VAL A 3 12.17 -14.30 -9.19
CA VAL A 3 11.58 -14.67 -10.49
C VAL A 3 10.83 -16.00 -10.42
N ASP A 4 11.27 -16.93 -9.59
CA ASP A 4 10.66 -18.25 -9.40
C ASP A 4 9.25 -18.18 -8.75
N PHE A 5 8.90 -17.05 -8.13
CA PHE A 5 7.61 -16.84 -7.45
C PHE A 5 6.65 -15.93 -8.21
N THR A 6 6.83 -15.76 -9.51
CA THR A 6 6.00 -14.87 -10.34
C THR A 6 4.51 -15.23 -10.28
N VAL A 7 4.18 -16.53 -10.29
CA VAL A 7 2.79 -17.01 -10.24
C VAL A 7 2.13 -16.71 -8.88
N GLU A 8 2.85 -16.90 -7.78
CA GLU A 8 2.37 -16.60 -6.44
C GLU A 8 2.15 -15.08 -6.25
N VAL A 9 3.06 -14.26 -6.79
CA VAL A 9 2.90 -12.81 -6.79
C VAL A 9 1.68 -12.40 -7.59
N GLU A 10 1.46 -12.97 -8.77
CA GLU A 10 0.29 -12.68 -9.61
C GLU A 10 -1.02 -13.08 -8.93
N ARG A 11 -1.08 -14.24 -8.31
CA ARG A 11 -2.24 -14.68 -7.52
C ARG A 11 -2.53 -13.72 -6.36
N SER A 12 -1.49 -13.25 -5.69
CA SER A 12 -1.64 -12.25 -4.63
C SER A 12 -2.16 -10.91 -5.17
N MET A 13 -1.62 -10.43 -6.29
CA MET A 13 -2.09 -9.20 -6.94
C MET A 13 -3.58 -9.24 -7.30
N ARG A 14 -4.10 -10.42 -7.65
CA ARG A 14 -5.52 -10.62 -7.99
C ARG A 14 -6.47 -10.27 -6.84
N VAL A 15 -6.02 -10.40 -5.61
CA VAL A 15 -6.85 -10.20 -4.40
C VAL A 15 -6.47 -8.97 -3.58
N LEU A 16 -5.44 -8.24 -3.98
CA LEU A 16 -5.03 -7.00 -3.29
C LEU A 16 -5.88 -5.82 -3.72
N ASP A 17 -6.26 -4.99 -2.78
CA ASP A 17 -6.89 -3.69 -3.02
C ASP A 17 -5.86 -2.56 -3.09
N GLY A 18 -4.75 -2.72 -2.38
CA GLY A 18 -3.63 -1.80 -2.39
C GLY A 18 -2.32 -2.51 -2.07
N ALA A 19 -1.20 -1.90 -2.38
CA ALA A 19 0.12 -2.46 -2.14
C ALA A 19 1.14 -1.40 -1.71
N VAL A 20 2.11 -1.83 -0.91
CA VAL A 20 3.34 -1.06 -0.65
C VAL A 20 4.46 -1.67 -1.47
N MET A 21 5.00 -0.91 -2.41
CA MET A 21 6.16 -1.30 -3.20
C MET A 21 7.43 -0.89 -2.47
N VAL A 22 8.23 -1.88 -2.05
CA VAL A 22 9.47 -1.62 -1.32
C VAL A 22 10.66 -1.63 -2.26
N TYR A 23 11.37 -0.52 -2.32
CA TYR A 23 12.59 -0.35 -3.12
C TYR A 23 13.80 -0.20 -2.20
N CYS A 24 14.97 -0.62 -2.68
CA CYS A 24 16.22 -0.42 -1.97
C CYS A 24 16.80 0.96 -2.32
N ALA A 25 17.15 1.76 -1.31
CA ALA A 25 17.77 3.07 -1.52
C ALA A 25 19.11 3.02 -2.25
N VAL A 26 19.81 1.87 -2.19
CA VAL A 26 21.08 1.62 -2.87
C VAL A 26 20.87 1.00 -4.25
N GLY A 27 20.11 -0.10 -4.32
CA GLY A 27 19.85 -0.83 -5.58
C GLY A 27 18.85 -0.16 -6.51
N GLY A 28 17.95 0.63 -5.97
CA GLY A 28 16.90 1.30 -6.74
C GLY A 28 15.91 0.35 -7.40
N VAL A 29 15.44 0.73 -8.57
CA VAL A 29 14.55 -0.09 -9.40
C VAL A 29 15.37 -1.19 -10.11
N GLN A 30 15.00 -2.43 -9.86
CA GLN A 30 15.65 -3.62 -10.39
C GLN A 30 14.71 -4.40 -11.32
N PRO A 31 15.18 -5.35 -12.14
CA PRO A 31 14.33 -6.10 -13.06
C PRO A 31 13.12 -6.78 -12.41
N GLN A 32 13.29 -7.31 -11.19
CA GLN A 32 12.17 -7.87 -10.42
C GLN A 32 11.12 -6.81 -10.05
N SER A 33 11.57 -5.59 -9.75
CA SER A 33 10.66 -4.46 -9.48
C SER A 33 9.81 -4.13 -10.71
N GLU A 34 10.40 -4.15 -11.90
CA GLU A 34 9.68 -3.90 -13.15
C GLU A 34 8.62 -4.97 -13.43
N THR A 35 8.96 -6.24 -13.16
CA THR A 35 8.01 -7.36 -13.33
C THR A 35 6.81 -7.22 -12.40
N VAL A 36 7.05 -6.99 -11.11
CA VAL A 36 5.98 -6.80 -10.12
C VAL A 36 5.16 -5.55 -10.42
N TRP A 37 5.81 -4.47 -10.87
CA TRP A 37 5.13 -3.25 -11.30
C TRP A 37 4.14 -3.51 -12.44
N ARG A 38 4.56 -4.24 -13.48
CA ARG A 38 3.66 -4.62 -14.59
C ARG A 38 2.50 -5.48 -14.14
N GLN A 39 2.71 -6.40 -13.20
CA GLN A 39 1.64 -7.20 -12.62
C GLN A 39 0.64 -6.32 -11.83
N ALA A 40 1.14 -5.38 -11.03
CA ALA A 40 0.28 -4.44 -10.31
C ALA A 40 -0.53 -3.55 -11.27
N ASN A 41 0.04 -3.13 -12.40
CA ASN A 41 -0.67 -2.40 -13.45
C ASN A 41 -1.78 -3.26 -14.10
N LYS A 42 -1.50 -4.54 -14.39
CA LYS A 42 -2.47 -5.48 -14.97
C LYS A 42 -3.73 -5.60 -14.10
N TYR A 43 -3.56 -5.63 -12.78
CA TYR A 43 -4.66 -5.74 -11.82
C TYR A 43 -5.13 -4.40 -11.27
N GLN A 44 -4.60 -3.30 -11.78
CA GLN A 44 -4.93 -1.93 -11.37
C GLN A 44 -4.88 -1.72 -9.86
N VAL A 45 -3.85 -2.29 -9.22
CA VAL A 45 -3.67 -2.19 -7.76
C VAL A 45 -3.09 -0.82 -7.41
N PRO A 46 -3.81 0.04 -6.67
CA PRO A 46 -3.27 1.27 -6.11
C PRO A 46 -2.07 0.98 -5.20
N ARG A 47 -1.07 1.85 -5.25
CA ARG A 47 0.16 1.59 -4.49
C ARG A 47 0.82 2.87 -4.01
N ILE A 48 1.56 2.71 -2.92
CA ILE A 48 2.56 3.66 -2.43
C ILE A 48 3.92 2.99 -2.47
N ALA A 49 4.99 3.77 -2.51
CA ALA A 49 6.35 3.27 -2.48
C ALA A 49 7.02 3.56 -1.13
N PHE A 50 7.86 2.64 -0.69
CA PHE A 50 8.73 2.81 0.46
C PHE A 50 10.18 2.54 0.05
N VAL A 51 11.01 3.58 0.07
CA VAL A 51 12.44 3.48 -0.22
C VAL A 51 13.16 3.11 1.07
N ASN A 52 13.48 1.83 1.17
CA ASN A 52 14.06 1.19 2.36
C ASN A 52 15.59 1.20 2.32
N LYS A 53 16.19 0.98 3.48
CA LYS A 53 17.65 0.89 3.67
C LYS A 53 18.35 2.24 3.44
N MET A 54 17.71 3.33 3.86
CA MET A 54 18.32 4.66 3.83
C MET A 54 19.59 4.80 4.68
N ASP A 55 19.81 3.87 5.61
CA ASP A 55 20.97 3.76 6.47
C ASP A 55 22.19 3.07 5.83
N ARG A 56 22.04 2.54 4.62
CA ARG A 56 23.11 1.82 3.90
C ARG A 56 23.98 2.76 3.07
N THR A 57 25.28 2.45 3.00
CA THR A 57 26.24 3.14 2.13
C THR A 57 25.78 3.12 0.68
N GLY A 58 25.75 4.28 0.03
CA GLY A 58 25.25 4.48 -1.33
C GLY A 58 23.74 4.74 -1.41
N ALA A 59 23.04 4.87 -0.27
CA ALA A 59 21.62 5.22 -0.25
C ALA A 59 21.36 6.60 -0.88
N ASN A 60 20.40 6.67 -1.79
CA ASN A 60 20.01 7.91 -2.46
C ASN A 60 18.52 7.88 -2.81
N PHE A 61 17.72 8.59 -2.03
CA PHE A 61 16.27 8.65 -2.18
C PHE A 61 15.84 9.25 -3.52
N LEU A 62 16.33 10.41 -3.86
CA LEU A 62 15.91 11.13 -5.08
C LEU A 62 16.31 10.39 -6.36
N ARG A 63 17.43 9.68 -6.36
CA ARG A 63 17.79 8.77 -7.45
C ARG A 63 16.75 7.68 -7.65
N VAL A 64 16.24 7.09 -6.57
CA VAL A 64 15.19 6.06 -6.67
C VAL A 64 13.88 6.67 -7.18
N VAL A 65 13.49 7.85 -6.71
CA VAL A 65 12.33 8.59 -7.23
C VAL A 65 12.46 8.83 -8.73
N ASP A 66 13.63 9.27 -9.21
CA ASP A 66 13.89 9.43 -10.63
C ASP A 66 13.79 8.10 -11.40
N GLN A 67 14.31 7.02 -10.86
CA GLN A 67 14.19 5.69 -11.48
C GLN A 67 12.74 5.19 -11.55
N LEU A 68 11.88 5.52 -10.58
CA LEU A 68 10.45 5.23 -10.68
C LEU A 68 9.84 5.93 -11.90
N LYS A 69 10.22 7.16 -12.14
CA LYS A 69 9.77 7.94 -13.32
C LYS A 69 10.34 7.38 -14.63
N THR A 70 11.64 7.20 -14.70
CA THR A 70 12.35 6.88 -15.95
C THR A 70 12.25 5.40 -16.34
N ARG A 71 12.27 4.48 -15.40
CA ARG A 71 12.22 3.04 -15.68
C ARG A 71 10.82 2.44 -15.62
N LEU A 72 9.96 2.93 -14.74
CA LEU A 72 8.60 2.41 -14.57
C LEU A 72 7.54 3.28 -15.23
N GLY A 73 7.88 4.48 -15.70
CA GLY A 73 6.93 5.45 -16.21
C GLY A 73 5.93 5.92 -15.14
N ALA A 74 6.30 5.81 -13.87
CA ALA A 74 5.43 6.16 -12.77
C ALA A 74 5.42 7.67 -12.52
N ASN A 75 4.26 8.22 -12.21
CA ASN A 75 4.14 9.58 -11.69
C ASN A 75 4.44 9.55 -10.18
N ALA A 76 5.72 9.51 -9.83
CA ALA A 76 6.19 9.40 -8.47
C ALA A 76 6.20 10.77 -7.78
N VAL A 77 5.51 10.87 -6.65
CA VAL A 77 5.36 12.10 -5.87
C VAL A 77 5.88 11.84 -4.46
N PRO A 78 7.02 12.41 -4.06
CA PRO A 78 7.52 12.30 -2.69
C PRO A 78 6.54 12.87 -1.67
N LEU A 79 6.19 12.07 -0.70
CA LEU A 79 5.41 12.47 0.48
C LEU A 79 6.32 12.99 1.60
N GLN A 80 7.58 12.57 1.54
CA GLN A 80 8.61 12.84 2.53
C GLN A 80 9.95 13.07 1.84
N LEU A 81 10.86 13.77 2.54
CA LEU A 81 12.28 13.78 2.21
C LEU A 81 13.08 13.18 3.36
N PRO A 82 14.16 12.42 3.10
CA PRO A 82 15.00 11.89 4.15
C PRO A 82 15.86 12.99 4.81
N ILE A 83 16.06 12.89 6.11
CA ILE A 83 17.02 13.71 6.85
C ILE A 83 18.32 12.93 6.91
N GLY A 84 19.29 13.35 6.10
CA GLY A 84 20.54 12.62 5.93
C GLY A 84 20.38 11.35 5.09
N ALA A 85 21.47 10.65 4.94
CA ALA A 85 21.55 9.36 4.27
C ALA A 85 22.68 8.54 4.90
N GLU A 86 22.71 7.24 4.65
CA GLU A 86 23.74 6.34 5.17
C GLU A 86 23.79 6.36 6.71
N GLU A 87 24.96 6.49 7.29
CA GLU A 87 25.13 6.56 8.76
C GLU A 87 24.46 7.81 9.37
N ASN A 88 24.25 8.86 8.57
CA ASN A 88 23.65 10.11 9.00
C ASN A 88 22.11 10.14 8.83
N PHE A 89 21.50 9.05 8.39
CA PHE A 89 20.06 8.97 8.28
C PHE A 89 19.40 8.93 9.66
N THR A 90 18.68 10.00 10.02
CA THR A 90 18.06 10.17 11.35
C THR A 90 16.54 10.14 11.31
N GLY A 91 15.94 10.56 10.22
CA GLY A 91 14.49 10.70 10.12
C GLY A 91 14.03 11.16 8.75
N VAL A 92 12.82 11.70 8.71
CA VAL A 92 12.22 12.24 7.48
C VAL A 92 11.56 13.58 7.75
N VAL A 93 11.41 14.38 6.70
CA VAL A 93 10.52 15.55 6.72
C VAL A 93 9.19 15.17 6.11
N ASP A 94 8.11 15.34 6.86
CA ASP A 94 6.74 15.25 6.36
C ASP A 94 6.42 16.51 5.55
N LEU A 95 6.25 16.37 4.24
CA LEU A 95 6.01 17.51 3.33
C LEU A 95 4.58 18.05 3.41
N ILE A 96 3.65 17.34 4.02
CA ILE A 96 2.29 17.86 4.26
C ILE A 96 2.30 18.76 5.49
N LYS A 97 2.85 18.28 6.60
CA LYS A 97 2.91 19.04 7.87
C LYS A 97 4.05 20.03 7.92
N MET A 98 5.05 19.89 7.06
CA MET A 98 6.29 20.65 7.08
C MET A 98 6.96 20.59 8.45
N LYS A 99 7.12 19.37 8.94
CA LYS A 99 7.80 19.02 10.19
C LYS A 99 8.78 17.87 9.98
N ALA A 100 9.90 17.93 10.68
CA ALA A 100 10.81 16.80 10.76
C ALA A 100 10.30 15.77 11.76
N ILE A 101 10.47 14.50 11.42
CA ILE A 101 10.19 13.36 12.28
C ILE A 101 11.51 12.65 12.52
N ASN A 102 11.97 12.63 13.76
CA ASN A 102 13.19 11.94 14.15
C ASN A 102 12.85 10.77 15.07
N TRP A 103 13.39 9.59 14.76
CA TRP A 103 13.19 8.39 15.55
C TRP A 103 14.29 8.23 16.59
N ASN A 104 13.89 7.84 17.81
CA ASN A 104 14.80 7.64 18.92
C ASN A 104 15.57 6.32 18.75
N GLU A 105 16.89 6.40 18.66
CA GLU A 105 17.75 5.22 18.55
C GLU A 105 17.84 4.42 19.85
N ALA A 106 17.70 5.09 21.00
CA ALA A 106 17.82 4.44 22.30
C ALA A 106 16.73 3.40 22.57
N ASP A 107 15.56 3.57 21.97
CA ASP A 107 14.43 2.64 22.09
C ASP A 107 14.15 1.86 20.78
N GLN A 108 15.14 1.80 19.89
CA GLN A 108 15.04 1.10 18.61
C GLN A 108 13.91 1.64 17.69
N GLY A 109 13.69 2.94 17.73
CA GLY A 109 12.69 3.60 16.88
C GLY A 109 11.24 3.43 17.31
N MET A 110 10.99 3.01 18.54
CA MET A 110 9.62 2.90 19.07
C MET A 110 8.97 4.26 19.30
N THR A 111 9.76 5.26 19.68
CA THR A 111 9.29 6.64 19.85
C THR A 111 9.90 7.57 18.80
N PHE A 112 9.22 8.65 18.52
CA PHE A 112 9.65 9.69 17.59
C PHE A 112 9.20 11.07 18.09
N THR A 113 9.89 12.09 17.61
CA THR A 113 9.57 13.50 17.90
C THR A 113 9.29 14.26 16.62
N TYR A 114 8.38 15.25 16.72
CA TYR A 114 8.20 16.26 15.68
C TYR A 114 9.07 17.46 16.01
N GLU A 115 9.85 17.90 15.05
CA GLU A 115 10.78 19.01 15.19
C GLU A 115 10.65 19.97 13.99
N ASP A 116 11.29 21.13 14.10
CA ASP A 116 11.40 22.03 12.97
C ASP A 116 12.31 21.43 11.89
N ILE A 117 12.02 21.79 10.63
CA ILE A 117 12.84 21.36 9.49
C ILE A 117 14.26 21.90 9.66
N PRO A 118 15.30 21.05 9.47
CA PRO A 118 16.67 21.54 9.44
C PRO A 118 16.85 22.72 8.46
N ALA A 119 17.56 23.76 8.88
CA ALA A 119 17.66 25.01 8.09
C ALA A 119 18.25 24.79 6.69
N ASP A 120 19.17 23.85 6.53
CA ASP A 120 19.77 23.46 5.26
C ASP A 120 18.85 22.68 4.34
N MET A 121 17.73 22.17 4.84
CA MET A 121 16.72 21.45 4.07
C MET A 121 15.48 22.30 3.72
N GLN A 122 15.34 23.49 4.31
CA GLN A 122 14.12 24.30 4.19
C GLN A 122 13.74 24.56 2.73
N ALA A 123 14.68 25.02 1.92
CA ALA A 123 14.44 25.33 0.50
C ALA A 123 14.05 24.09 -0.32
N ALA A 124 14.71 22.97 -0.12
CA ALA A 124 14.37 21.71 -0.79
C ALA A 124 13.00 21.19 -0.36
N CYS A 125 12.66 21.29 0.93
CA CYS A 125 11.35 20.90 1.42
C CYS A 125 10.23 21.78 0.86
N GLU A 126 10.43 23.07 0.71
CA GLU A 126 9.47 23.98 0.08
C GLU A 126 9.24 23.64 -1.40
N GLU A 127 10.30 23.36 -2.16
CA GLU A 127 10.20 22.93 -3.55
C GLU A 127 9.43 21.63 -3.70
N TRP A 128 9.76 20.61 -2.91
CA TRP A 128 9.08 19.32 -2.97
C TRP A 128 7.66 19.36 -2.40
N ARG A 129 7.38 20.22 -1.41
CA ARG A 129 6.02 20.51 -0.99
C ARG A 129 5.21 21.10 -2.12
N GLN A 130 5.77 22.04 -2.89
CA GLN A 130 5.08 22.60 -4.04
C GLN A 130 4.69 21.51 -5.05
N ASN A 131 5.62 20.63 -5.38
CA ASN A 131 5.35 19.46 -6.23
C ASN A 131 4.21 18.57 -5.69
N LEU A 132 4.17 18.36 -4.37
CA LEU A 132 3.12 17.60 -3.71
C LEU A 132 1.75 18.29 -3.79
N VAL A 133 1.71 19.59 -3.56
CA VAL A 133 0.48 20.41 -3.63
C VAL A 133 -0.04 20.47 -5.06
N ASP A 134 0.84 20.64 -6.06
CA ASP A 134 0.48 20.57 -7.47
C ASP A 134 -0.19 19.25 -7.82
N ALA A 135 0.38 18.13 -7.36
CA ALA A 135 -0.19 16.81 -7.57
C ALA A 135 -1.57 16.64 -6.92
N ALA A 136 -1.78 17.21 -5.73
CA ALA A 136 -3.07 17.19 -5.05
C ALA A 136 -4.13 18.04 -5.76
N ALA A 137 -3.72 19.23 -6.25
CA ALA A 137 -4.60 20.17 -6.93
C ALA A 137 -5.17 19.62 -8.24
N GLU A 138 -4.41 18.77 -8.93
CA GLU A 138 -4.84 18.11 -10.18
C GLU A 138 -5.95 17.07 -9.98
N ALA A 139 -6.33 16.75 -8.76
CA ALA A 139 -7.35 15.73 -8.48
C ALA A 139 -8.75 16.15 -8.91
N THR A 140 -9.12 17.43 -8.74
CA THR A 140 -10.44 17.98 -9.08
C THR A 140 -10.33 19.38 -9.64
N GLU A 141 -11.31 19.79 -10.44
CA GLU A 141 -11.42 21.17 -10.94
C GLU A 141 -11.52 22.17 -9.78
N GLU A 142 -12.28 21.85 -8.75
CA GLU A 142 -12.46 22.70 -7.56
C GLU A 142 -11.13 22.99 -6.85
N LEU A 143 -10.31 21.95 -6.62
CA LEU A 143 -8.99 22.12 -6.01
C LEU A 143 -8.04 22.92 -6.91
N MET A 144 -8.09 22.68 -8.22
CA MET A 144 -7.27 23.40 -9.19
C MET A 144 -7.68 24.87 -9.26
N GLU A 145 -8.96 25.21 -9.29
CA GLU A 145 -9.45 26.60 -9.28
C GLU A 145 -8.98 27.33 -8.02
N LYS A 146 -9.14 26.70 -6.85
CA LYS A 146 -8.68 27.26 -5.58
C LYS A 146 -7.18 27.52 -5.58
N TYR A 147 -6.41 26.56 -6.03
CA TYR A 147 -4.96 26.65 -6.14
C TYR A 147 -4.49 27.73 -7.10
N LEU A 148 -5.06 27.79 -8.31
CA LEU A 148 -4.74 28.84 -9.32
C LEU A 148 -5.22 30.22 -8.89
N GLY A 149 -6.26 30.29 -8.05
CA GLY A 149 -6.74 31.53 -7.42
C GLY A 149 -5.80 32.10 -6.36
N GLY A 150 -4.71 31.38 -6.03
CA GLY A 150 -3.73 31.80 -5.02
C GLY A 150 -4.14 31.50 -3.59
N GLU A 151 -5.17 30.66 -3.38
CA GLU A 151 -5.57 30.20 -2.06
C GLU A 151 -4.73 28.97 -1.67
N GLU A 152 -4.34 28.91 -0.40
CA GLU A 152 -3.69 27.72 0.14
C GLU A 152 -4.68 26.56 0.30
N LEU A 153 -4.27 25.36 -0.13
CA LEU A 153 -5.00 24.14 0.15
C LEU A 153 -4.76 23.71 1.61
N SER A 154 -5.82 23.32 2.31
CA SER A 154 -5.70 22.77 3.66
C SER A 154 -5.00 21.40 3.63
N GLU A 155 -4.53 20.95 4.80
CA GLU A 155 -3.95 19.61 4.93
C GLU A 155 -4.94 18.52 4.50
N GLU A 156 -6.21 18.65 4.90
CA GLU A 156 -7.28 17.72 4.52
C GLU A 156 -7.54 17.72 3.01
N GLU A 157 -7.55 18.90 2.37
CA GLU A 157 -7.72 19.02 0.92
C GLU A 157 -6.54 18.39 0.15
N ILE A 158 -5.31 18.59 0.61
CA ILE A 158 -4.12 17.97 0.04
C ILE A 158 -4.22 16.44 0.16
N LYS A 159 -4.51 15.92 1.35
CA LYS A 159 -4.67 14.48 1.59
C LYS A 159 -5.78 13.87 0.75
N ALA A 160 -6.93 14.50 0.68
CA ALA A 160 -8.06 14.04 -0.13
C ALA A 160 -7.73 13.99 -1.62
N GLY A 161 -7.07 15.02 -2.15
CA GLY A 161 -6.65 15.08 -3.55
C GLY A 161 -5.61 14.00 -3.89
N LEU A 162 -4.61 13.83 -3.04
CA LEU A 162 -3.60 12.78 -3.21
C LEU A 162 -4.22 11.39 -3.14
N ARG A 163 -5.10 11.13 -2.17
CA ARG A 163 -5.81 9.86 -2.04
C ARG A 163 -6.61 9.54 -3.29
N GLN A 164 -7.38 10.48 -3.80
CA GLN A 164 -8.17 10.29 -5.01
C GLN A 164 -7.29 9.85 -6.19
N ARG A 165 -6.14 10.49 -6.38
CA ARG A 165 -5.22 10.17 -7.48
C ARG A 165 -4.48 8.84 -7.27
N VAL A 166 -4.15 8.48 -6.03
CA VAL A 166 -3.59 7.16 -5.72
C VAL A 166 -4.60 6.06 -6.03
N LEU A 167 -5.86 6.21 -5.60
CA LEU A 167 -6.91 5.24 -5.88
C LEU A 167 -7.23 5.10 -7.38
N ALA A 168 -7.07 6.17 -8.14
CA ALA A 168 -7.20 6.17 -9.60
C ALA A 168 -5.96 5.63 -10.35
N ASN A 169 -4.90 5.24 -9.64
CA ASN A 169 -3.60 4.82 -10.21
C ASN A 169 -2.91 5.91 -11.06
N GLU A 170 -3.18 7.18 -10.79
CA GLU A 170 -2.57 8.31 -11.51
C GLU A 170 -1.21 8.70 -10.94
N ILE A 171 -1.02 8.56 -9.64
CA ILE A 171 0.23 8.86 -8.94
C ILE A 171 0.63 7.72 -8.01
N ILE A 172 1.91 7.70 -7.66
CA ILE A 172 2.45 6.88 -6.57
C ILE A 172 3.14 7.80 -5.55
N LEU A 173 2.68 7.79 -4.32
CA LEU A 173 3.32 8.52 -3.22
C LEU A 173 4.55 7.76 -2.75
N VAL A 174 5.64 8.48 -2.53
CA VAL A 174 6.92 7.87 -2.15
C VAL A 174 7.31 8.28 -0.75
N THR A 175 7.51 7.30 0.10
CA THR A 175 8.00 7.40 1.48
C THR A 175 9.39 6.78 1.57
N CYS A 176 10.09 6.99 2.67
CA CYS A 176 11.41 6.40 2.88
C CYS A 176 11.69 6.04 4.34
N GLY A 177 12.71 5.22 4.53
CA GLY A 177 13.12 4.84 5.87
C GLY A 177 14.17 3.73 5.91
N SER A 178 14.37 3.20 7.10
CA SER A 178 15.15 2.00 7.37
C SER A 178 14.31 1.06 8.24
N ALA A 179 13.70 0.06 7.64
CA ALA A 179 12.82 -0.87 8.34
C ALA A 179 13.59 -1.67 9.42
N PHE A 180 14.84 -2.03 9.16
CA PHE A 180 15.66 -2.75 10.11
C PHE A 180 15.93 -1.92 11.40
N LYS A 181 16.08 -0.61 11.27
CA LYS A 181 16.25 0.33 12.38
C LYS A 181 14.92 0.90 12.90
N ASN A 182 13.79 0.42 12.36
CA ASN A 182 12.45 0.90 12.67
C ASN A 182 12.30 2.43 12.51
N LYS A 183 12.99 3.03 11.54
CA LYS A 183 12.90 4.44 11.20
C LYS A 183 12.01 4.62 9.96
N GLY A 184 10.93 5.36 10.09
CA GLY A 184 9.99 5.65 9.00
C GLY A 184 8.86 4.62 8.80
N VAL A 185 8.84 3.53 9.55
CA VAL A 185 7.83 2.47 9.40
C VAL A 185 6.45 2.96 9.84
N GLN A 186 6.35 3.65 11.00
CA GLN A 186 5.08 4.18 11.47
C GLN A 186 4.49 5.19 10.48
N ALA A 187 5.31 6.11 9.96
CA ALA A 187 4.86 7.08 8.96
C ALA A 187 4.41 6.40 7.66
N MET A 188 5.05 5.32 7.25
CA MET A 188 4.60 4.52 6.10
C MET A 188 3.27 3.82 6.39
N LEU A 189 3.06 3.29 7.60
CA LEU A 189 1.79 2.68 8.00
C LEU A 189 0.66 3.71 8.06
N ASP A 190 0.92 4.92 8.54
CA ASP A 190 -0.03 6.03 8.48
C ASP A 190 -0.40 6.35 7.02
N ALA A 191 0.57 6.36 6.11
CA ALA A 191 0.32 6.57 4.69
C ALA A 191 -0.53 5.43 4.07
N VAL A 192 -0.37 4.18 4.52
CA VAL A 192 -1.27 3.07 4.12
C VAL A 192 -2.71 3.37 4.50
N VAL A 193 -2.94 3.81 5.74
CA VAL A 193 -4.29 4.13 6.23
C VAL A 193 -4.88 5.34 5.49
N GLU A 194 -4.07 6.35 5.22
CA GLU A 194 -4.54 7.60 4.62
C GLU A 194 -4.76 7.51 3.10
N TYR A 195 -3.98 6.73 2.37
CA TYR A 195 -3.93 6.80 0.90
C TYR A 195 -4.30 5.51 0.17
N LEU A 196 -4.23 4.34 0.81
CA LEU A 196 -4.64 3.10 0.18
C LEU A 196 -6.12 2.77 0.44
N PRO A 197 -6.77 2.03 -0.46
CA PRO A 197 -8.20 1.78 -0.34
C PRO A 197 -8.54 0.80 0.79
N ALA A 198 -9.67 1.06 1.45
CA ALA A 198 -10.37 0.05 2.24
C ALA A 198 -11.22 -0.86 1.31
N PRO A 199 -11.66 -2.04 1.75
CA PRO A 199 -12.56 -2.88 0.96
C PRO A 199 -13.83 -2.17 0.48
N THR A 200 -14.34 -1.22 1.27
CA THR A 200 -15.51 -0.40 0.93
C THR A 200 -15.26 0.66 -0.14
N ASP A 201 -14.02 0.99 -0.43
CA ASP A 201 -13.65 1.93 -1.51
C ASP A 201 -13.54 1.23 -2.88
N ILE A 202 -13.55 -0.10 -2.89
CA ILE A 202 -13.38 -0.90 -4.10
C ILE A 202 -14.75 -1.11 -4.76
N PRO A 203 -14.83 -1.01 -6.11
CA PRO A 203 -16.05 -1.35 -6.83
C PRO A 203 -16.53 -2.77 -6.52
N ALA A 204 -17.84 -2.97 -6.56
CA ALA A 204 -18.44 -4.29 -6.39
C ALA A 204 -17.77 -5.32 -7.32
N ILE A 205 -17.49 -6.51 -6.80
CA ILE A 205 -16.98 -7.59 -7.63
C ILE A 205 -18.08 -8.12 -8.53
N LYS A 206 -17.78 -8.25 -9.82
CA LYS A 206 -18.70 -8.80 -10.83
C LYS A 206 -18.49 -10.29 -10.99
N GLY A 207 -19.55 -11.00 -11.22
CA GLY A 207 -19.54 -12.44 -11.42
C GLY A 207 -20.80 -12.94 -12.09
N ILE A 208 -20.90 -14.26 -12.19
CA ILE A 208 -22.07 -14.95 -12.77
C ILE A 208 -22.74 -15.73 -11.64
N ASN A 209 -24.02 -15.50 -11.46
CA ASN A 209 -24.86 -16.24 -10.52
C ASN A 209 -25.07 -17.70 -10.98
N PRO A 210 -25.51 -18.61 -10.08
CA PRO A 210 -25.81 -19.99 -10.44
C PRO A 210 -26.90 -20.16 -11.52
N ASP A 211 -27.73 -19.15 -11.73
CA ASP A 211 -28.77 -19.08 -12.77
C ASP A 211 -28.29 -18.47 -14.10
N GLU A 212 -26.94 -18.31 -14.25
CA GLU A 212 -26.27 -17.74 -15.43
C GLU A 212 -26.51 -16.23 -15.63
N THR A 213 -27.15 -15.54 -14.70
CA THR A 213 -27.31 -14.08 -14.74
C THR A 213 -26.06 -13.37 -14.24
N GLU A 214 -25.76 -12.18 -14.78
CA GLU A 214 -24.73 -11.32 -14.22
C GLU A 214 -25.14 -10.84 -12.82
N GLY A 215 -24.16 -10.79 -11.90
CA GLY A 215 -24.36 -10.34 -10.55
C GLY A 215 -23.19 -9.54 -10.02
N GLU A 216 -23.45 -8.76 -9.00
CA GLU A 216 -22.47 -7.98 -8.29
C GLU A 216 -22.50 -8.33 -6.80
N ARG A 217 -21.37 -8.18 -6.14
CA ARG A 217 -21.24 -8.30 -4.68
C ARG A 217 -20.43 -7.11 -4.15
N HIS A 218 -21.02 -6.41 -3.20
CA HIS A 218 -20.39 -5.29 -2.50
C HIS A 218 -19.72 -5.78 -1.20
N ALA A 219 -18.73 -5.05 -0.71
CA ALA A 219 -18.11 -5.33 0.58
C ALA A 219 -19.09 -4.95 1.71
N SER A 220 -20.02 -5.85 2.01
CA SER A 220 -21.05 -5.72 3.03
C SER A 220 -21.33 -7.07 3.68
N ASP A 221 -21.47 -7.08 4.99
CA ASP A 221 -21.85 -8.27 5.77
C ASP A 221 -23.26 -8.76 5.44
N ASP A 222 -24.14 -7.87 4.97
CA ASP A 222 -25.55 -8.16 4.68
C ASP A 222 -25.76 -8.83 3.31
N GLU A 223 -24.74 -8.83 2.46
CA GLU A 223 -24.83 -9.49 1.15
C GLU A 223 -24.54 -11.00 1.25
N PRO A 224 -24.98 -11.78 0.26
CA PRO A 224 -24.63 -13.19 0.18
C PRO A 224 -23.12 -13.40 0.18
N PHE A 225 -22.66 -14.43 0.89
CA PHE A 225 -21.24 -14.75 0.97
C PHE A 225 -20.63 -15.02 -0.41
N SER A 226 -19.52 -14.37 -0.70
CA SER A 226 -18.66 -14.67 -1.83
C SER A 226 -17.18 -14.54 -1.46
N SER A 227 -16.39 -15.47 -1.95
CA SER A 227 -14.95 -15.48 -1.68
C SER A 227 -14.15 -16.11 -2.81
N LEU A 228 -12.86 -15.85 -2.82
CA LEU A 228 -11.90 -16.45 -3.74
C LEU A 228 -10.77 -17.12 -2.94
N ALA A 229 -10.60 -18.42 -3.13
CA ALA A 229 -9.40 -19.13 -2.70
C ALA A 229 -8.29 -18.86 -3.73
N PHE A 230 -7.21 -18.21 -3.32
CA PHE A 230 -6.18 -17.75 -4.25
C PHE A 230 -4.80 -18.40 -4.06
N LYS A 231 -4.57 -19.05 -2.91
CA LYS A 231 -3.29 -19.67 -2.61
C LYS A 231 -3.47 -20.89 -1.70
N ILE A 232 -2.69 -21.92 -1.95
CA ILE A 232 -2.53 -23.08 -1.05
C ILE A 232 -1.07 -23.12 -0.61
N ALA A 233 -0.84 -23.26 0.69
CA ALA A 233 0.47 -23.46 1.25
C ALA A 233 0.46 -24.70 2.16
N THR A 234 1.56 -25.43 2.18
CA THR A 234 1.74 -26.58 3.08
C THR A 234 2.44 -26.08 4.35
N ASP A 235 1.80 -26.33 5.48
CA ASP A 235 2.34 -26.05 6.80
C ASP A 235 2.74 -27.38 7.47
N PRO A 236 3.98 -27.48 8.01
CA PRO A 236 4.46 -28.73 8.61
C PRO A 236 3.62 -29.27 9.77
N PHE A 237 2.86 -28.40 10.44
CA PHE A 237 2.10 -28.76 11.65
C PHE A 237 0.60 -28.91 11.42
N VAL A 238 0.05 -28.30 10.38
CA VAL A 238 -1.41 -28.25 10.14
C VAL A 238 -1.78 -28.91 8.80
N GLY A 239 -0.81 -29.20 7.96
CA GLY A 239 -1.06 -29.67 6.61
C GLY A 239 -1.35 -28.53 5.64
N ASN A 240 -2.34 -28.69 4.79
CA ASN A 240 -2.64 -27.69 3.76
C ASN A 240 -3.46 -26.52 4.34
N LEU A 241 -2.95 -25.32 4.15
CA LEU A 241 -3.63 -24.06 4.41
C LEU A 241 -4.13 -23.48 3.09
N THR A 242 -5.43 -23.22 3.00
CA THR A 242 -6.03 -22.50 1.87
C THR A 242 -6.26 -21.06 2.26
N PHE A 243 -5.58 -20.14 1.57
CA PHE A 243 -5.78 -18.71 1.73
C PHE A 243 -6.95 -18.27 0.87
N PHE A 244 -7.88 -17.56 1.47
CA PHE A 244 -9.05 -17.02 0.78
C PHE A 244 -9.31 -15.57 1.17
N ARG A 245 -9.92 -14.83 0.26
CA ARG A 245 -10.43 -13.49 0.49
C ARG A 245 -11.93 -13.48 0.41
N VAL A 246 -12.59 -12.89 1.42
CA VAL A 246 -14.02 -12.62 1.42
C VAL A 246 -14.28 -11.30 0.68
N TYR A 247 -15.21 -11.32 -0.26
CA TYR A 247 -15.65 -10.12 -1.00
C TYR A 247 -17.01 -9.61 -0.54
N SER A 248 -17.86 -10.48 0.00
CA SER A 248 -19.17 -10.13 0.55
C SER A 248 -19.64 -11.15 1.58
N GLY A 249 -20.50 -10.70 2.45
CA GLY A 249 -21.11 -11.54 3.47
C GLY A 249 -20.16 -11.96 4.60
N VAL A 250 -20.63 -12.91 5.40
CA VAL A 250 -19.93 -13.46 6.56
C VAL A 250 -19.86 -14.97 6.43
N ILE A 251 -18.73 -15.56 6.80
CA ILE A 251 -18.55 -17.02 6.87
C ILE A 251 -18.10 -17.42 8.28
N ASN A 252 -18.74 -18.44 8.83
CA ASN A 252 -18.37 -19.01 10.12
C ASN A 252 -17.65 -20.35 9.94
N SER A 253 -16.79 -20.68 10.91
CA SER A 253 -16.20 -22.01 10.99
C SER A 253 -17.30 -23.06 11.07
N GLY A 254 -17.24 -24.06 10.19
CA GLY A 254 -18.26 -25.11 10.09
C GLY A 254 -19.34 -24.87 9.04
N ASP A 255 -19.47 -23.67 8.50
CA ASP A 255 -20.45 -23.37 7.45
C ASP A 255 -20.16 -24.13 6.14
N THR A 256 -21.22 -24.34 5.37
CA THR A 256 -21.15 -25.01 4.07
C THR A 256 -21.42 -24.00 2.96
N VAL A 257 -20.55 -23.99 1.97
CA VAL A 257 -20.62 -23.10 0.80
C VAL A 257 -20.64 -23.88 -0.49
N LEU A 258 -21.09 -23.22 -1.57
CA LEU A 258 -21.01 -23.77 -2.91
C LEU A 258 -19.62 -23.44 -3.51
N ASN A 259 -18.86 -24.46 -3.88
CA ASN A 259 -17.70 -24.28 -4.77
C ASN A 259 -18.22 -24.18 -6.21
N SER A 260 -18.23 -22.96 -6.74
CA SER A 260 -18.77 -22.65 -8.06
C SER A 260 -18.00 -23.32 -9.22
N VAL A 261 -16.70 -23.58 -9.03
CA VAL A 261 -15.86 -24.27 -10.05
C VAL A 261 -16.18 -25.77 -10.10
N ARG A 262 -16.32 -26.41 -8.94
CA ARG A 262 -16.60 -27.85 -8.85
C ARG A 262 -18.08 -28.20 -8.84
N GLN A 263 -18.95 -27.19 -8.69
CA GLN A 263 -20.41 -27.38 -8.54
C GLN A 263 -20.77 -28.32 -7.38
N LYS A 264 -20.03 -28.22 -6.29
CA LYS A 264 -20.18 -29.04 -5.08
C LYS A 264 -20.22 -28.17 -3.83
N ARG A 265 -20.97 -28.68 -2.84
CA ARG A 265 -20.93 -28.08 -1.50
C ARG A 265 -19.69 -28.54 -0.78
N GLU A 266 -19.00 -27.60 -0.17
CA GLU A 266 -17.80 -27.82 0.64
C GLU A 266 -17.99 -27.16 2.00
N ARG A 267 -17.45 -27.80 3.05
CA ARG A 267 -17.52 -27.28 4.40
C ARG A 267 -16.23 -26.53 4.74
N PHE A 268 -16.38 -25.31 5.25
CA PHE A 268 -15.27 -24.61 5.91
C PHE A 268 -14.96 -25.32 7.22
N GLY A 269 -13.73 -25.77 7.38
CA GLY A 269 -13.23 -26.33 8.63
C GLY A 269 -12.85 -25.23 9.62
N ARG A 270 -11.71 -25.40 10.27
CA ARG A 270 -11.14 -24.33 11.11
C ARG A 270 -10.71 -23.16 10.26
N ILE A 271 -11.01 -21.97 10.72
CA ILE A 271 -10.56 -20.72 10.10
C ILE A 271 -9.48 -20.11 10.99
N VAL A 272 -8.38 -19.70 10.38
CA VAL A 272 -7.26 -19.12 11.11
C VAL A 272 -6.88 -17.76 10.51
N GLN A 273 -6.56 -16.81 11.36
CA GLN A 273 -5.92 -15.58 11.00
C GLN A 273 -4.40 -15.78 11.11
N MET A 274 -3.68 -15.45 10.05
CA MET A 274 -2.24 -15.53 10.02
C MET A 274 -1.62 -14.19 10.38
N HIS A 275 -0.72 -14.19 11.36
CA HIS A 275 0.09 -13.04 11.73
C HIS A 275 1.56 -13.47 11.76
N ALA A 276 2.29 -13.17 10.69
CA ALA A 276 3.64 -13.70 10.46
C ALA A 276 3.67 -15.23 10.59
N ASN A 277 4.40 -15.78 11.56
CA ASN A 277 4.49 -17.21 11.84
C ASN A 277 3.44 -17.72 12.82
N LYS A 278 2.61 -16.83 13.37
CA LYS A 278 1.60 -17.16 14.35
C LYS A 278 0.25 -17.39 13.67
N ARG A 279 -0.49 -18.32 14.21
CA ARG A 279 -1.86 -18.64 13.79
C ARG A 279 -2.77 -18.42 14.96
N GLU A 280 -3.85 -17.73 14.71
CA GLU A 280 -4.91 -17.52 15.67
C GLU A 280 -6.21 -18.11 15.11
N GLU A 281 -6.85 -19.00 15.87
CA GLU A 281 -8.12 -19.56 15.45
C GLU A 281 -9.22 -18.53 15.65
N ILE A 282 -9.98 -18.29 14.59
CA ILE A 282 -11.09 -17.34 14.58
C ILE A 282 -12.39 -18.07 14.22
N LYS A 283 -13.51 -17.53 14.70
CA LYS A 283 -14.82 -18.14 14.49
C LYS A 283 -15.50 -17.70 13.21
N GLU A 284 -15.25 -16.46 12.79
CA GLU A 284 -15.87 -15.86 11.61
C GLU A 284 -14.89 -14.98 10.84
N VAL A 285 -15.18 -14.79 9.55
CA VAL A 285 -14.54 -13.81 8.66
C VAL A 285 -15.62 -13.03 7.94
N ARG A 286 -15.38 -11.74 7.75
CA ARG A 286 -16.28 -10.77 7.11
C ARG A 286 -15.68 -10.19 5.84
N ALA A 287 -16.51 -9.53 5.07
CA ALA A 287 -16.13 -8.80 3.86
C ALA A 287 -15.26 -7.56 4.18
#